data_f41fa184b46b9f927a3c4ca4f8b528c2
#
_entry.id   f41fa184b46b9f927a3c4ca4f8b528c2
#
_cell.length_a   1.000
_cell.length_b   1.000
_cell.length_c   1.000
_cell.angle_alpha   90.00
_cell.angle_beta   90.00
_cell.angle_gamma   90.00
#
_symmetry.space_group_name_H-M   'P 1'
#
loop_
_entity.id
_entity.type
_entity.pdbx_description
1 polymer ?
#
loop_
_entity_poly.entity_id
_entity_poly.type
_entity_poly.pdbx_seq_one_letter_code
_entity_poly.pdbx_strand_id
1 'polypeptide(L)'
;YNKQMLKDAGVEVPTDWASLKEVAKKTTKGDVKGLAISAVKSESATFQVLPFVWQTGGDLNDYATSGATALAYLRGLIDDGSMSEAVSNYTQEDARTQFITGKSAMMINGPWELATLTKDAQFDWDVAPLPQDKRAATSMGGENVVVMNGAKQSDAAVKLAKYLTSAEGAKIYCDGSGQLSSRPDLQGKLKLSNDPKLKVFEDQLPYAHARAYGKDYPKISEAIQLSMQEALTGASTPEAAAKKAAETITPLLP
;
A
#
# COMPACT_ATOMS: atom_id res chain seq x y z
N TYR A 1 -0.32 -9.22 -9.72
CA TYR A 1 0.67 -10.23 -10.13
C TYR A 1 0.59 -10.53 -11.62
N ASN A 2 1.74 -10.84 -12.21
CA ASN A 2 1.86 -11.30 -13.60
C ASN A 2 1.58 -12.80 -13.63
N LYS A 3 0.45 -13.20 -14.28
CA LYS A 3 0.01 -14.61 -14.31
C LYS A 3 1.00 -15.52 -15.02
N GLN A 4 1.63 -15.02 -16.10
CA GLN A 4 2.58 -15.82 -16.86
C GLN A 4 3.87 -16.07 -16.06
N MET A 5 4.39 -15.05 -15.35
CA MET A 5 5.60 -15.22 -14.54
C MET A 5 5.40 -16.22 -13.39
N LEU A 6 4.24 -16.19 -12.71
CA LEU A 6 3.92 -17.16 -11.67
C LEU A 6 3.83 -18.58 -12.25
N LYS A 7 3.11 -18.73 -13.39
CA LYS A 7 2.98 -20.01 -14.10
C LYS A 7 4.34 -20.57 -14.52
N ASP A 8 5.20 -19.75 -15.10
CA ASP A 8 6.54 -20.16 -15.55
C ASP A 8 7.46 -20.56 -14.39
N ALA A 9 7.25 -19.97 -13.21
CA ALA A 9 7.92 -20.34 -11.97
C ALA A 9 7.31 -21.57 -11.28
N GLY A 10 6.16 -22.07 -11.76
CA GLY A 10 5.45 -23.21 -11.18
C GLY A 10 4.93 -22.93 -9.76
N VAL A 11 4.41 -21.71 -9.53
CA VAL A 11 3.92 -21.28 -8.22
C VAL A 11 2.48 -20.77 -8.31
N GLU A 12 1.76 -20.94 -7.21
CA GLU A 12 0.42 -20.37 -7.04
C GLU A 12 0.50 -18.93 -6.49
N VAL A 13 -0.65 -18.24 -6.53
CA VAL A 13 -0.79 -16.90 -5.95
C VAL A 13 -0.56 -16.96 -4.44
N PRO A 14 0.33 -16.13 -3.87
CA PRO A 14 0.65 -16.19 -2.45
C PRO A 14 -0.53 -15.72 -1.58
N THR A 15 -0.76 -16.40 -0.46
CA THR A 15 -1.83 -16.11 0.49
C THR A 15 -1.32 -15.69 1.87
N ASP A 16 -0.06 -15.95 2.16
CA ASP A 16 0.61 -15.62 3.42
C ASP A 16 2.05 -15.14 3.17
N TRP A 17 2.70 -14.67 4.23
CA TRP A 17 4.08 -14.16 4.14
C TRP A 17 5.08 -15.22 3.71
N ALA A 18 4.90 -16.46 4.14
CA ALA A 18 5.82 -17.53 3.78
C ALA A 18 5.73 -17.83 2.28
N SER A 19 4.52 -17.99 1.75
CA SER A 19 4.27 -18.18 0.33
C SER A 19 4.65 -16.95 -0.50
N LEU A 20 4.41 -15.71 0.00
CA LEU A 20 4.85 -14.50 -0.69
C LEU A 20 6.37 -14.48 -0.87
N LYS A 21 7.11 -14.82 0.17
CA LYS A 21 8.59 -14.91 0.11
C LYS A 21 9.04 -15.98 -0.87
N GLU A 22 8.43 -17.16 -0.83
CA GLU A 22 8.74 -18.26 -1.76
C GLU A 22 8.45 -17.88 -3.21
N VAL A 23 7.27 -17.33 -3.48
CA VAL A 23 6.85 -16.89 -4.83
C VAL A 23 7.77 -15.78 -5.33
N ALA A 24 8.06 -14.78 -4.50
CA ALA A 24 8.97 -13.70 -4.87
C ALA A 24 10.36 -14.23 -5.24
N LYS A 25 10.88 -15.18 -4.46
CA LYS A 25 12.19 -15.80 -4.75
C LYS A 25 12.16 -16.62 -6.04
N LYS A 26 11.14 -17.44 -6.26
CA LYS A 26 11.03 -18.29 -7.46
C LYS A 26 10.79 -17.53 -8.75
N THR A 27 10.14 -16.36 -8.67
CA THR A 27 9.90 -15.49 -9.83
C THR A 27 11.04 -14.52 -10.11
N THR A 28 12.02 -14.41 -9.19
CA THR A 28 13.24 -13.61 -9.40
C THR A 28 14.17 -14.30 -10.37
N LYS A 29 14.49 -13.62 -11.50
CA LYS A 29 15.38 -14.17 -12.53
C LYS A 29 16.10 -13.06 -13.28
N GLY A 30 17.43 -13.05 -13.22
CA GLY A 30 18.23 -11.98 -13.83
C GLY A 30 17.87 -10.61 -13.22
N ASP A 31 17.47 -9.67 -14.07
CA ASP A 31 17.06 -8.33 -13.64
C ASP A 31 15.61 -8.25 -13.13
N VAL A 32 14.82 -9.31 -13.31
CA VAL A 32 13.43 -9.38 -12.82
C VAL A 32 13.42 -9.70 -11.33
N LYS A 33 12.71 -8.89 -10.57
CA LYS A 33 12.47 -9.08 -9.13
C LYS A 33 11.10 -9.72 -8.89
N GLY A 34 11.00 -10.45 -7.79
CA GLY A 34 9.73 -11.08 -7.42
C GLY A 34 8.68 -10.08 -6.94
N LEU A 35 9.11 -9.02 -6.25
CA LEU A 35 8.19 -8.05 -5.65
C LEU A 35 8.71 -6.61 -5.81
N ALA A 36 7.80 -5.68 -6.10
CA ALA A 36 8.01 -4.24 -6.00
C ALA A 36 7.00 -3.61 -5.04
N ILE A 37 7.47 -2.68 -4.21
CA ILE A 37 6.66 -1.86 -3.29
C ILE A 37 7.11 -0.40 -3.36
N SER A 38 6.28 0.51 -2.88
CA SER A 38 6.69 1.90 -2.62
C SER A 38 7.23 2.02 -1.19
N ALA A 39 8.48 2.44 -1.07
CA ALA A 39 9.13 2.64 0.22
C ALA A 39 9.92 3.96 0.30
N VAL A 40 9.69 4.89 -0.65
CA VAL A 40 10.24 6.25 -0.58
C VAL A 40 9.79 6.95 0.72
N LYS A 41 10.67 7.75 1.33
CA LYS A 41 10.35 8.52 2.54
C LYS A 41 9.18 9.49 2.28
N SER A 42 7.97 8.99 2.40
CA SER A 42 6.71 9.71 2.24
C SER A 42 5.59 8.96 2.93
N GLU A 43 4.38 9.52 2.94
CA GLU A 43 3.18 8.83 3.47
C GLU A 43 2.90 7.50 2.75
N SER A 44 3.34 7.33 1.50
CA SER A 44 3.23 6.06 0.78
C SER A 44 3.97 4.92 1.49
N ALA A 45 5.16 5.19 2.07
CA ALA A 45 5.89 4.18 2.84
C ALA A 45 5.12 3.75 4.09
N THR A 46 4.57 4.71 4.85
CA THR A 46 3.72 4.41 6.00
C THR A 46 2.50 3.60 5.59
N PHE A 47 1.84 4.00 4.49
CA PHE A 47 0.69 3.30 3.94
C PHE A 47 1.00 1.84 3.59
N GLN A 48 2.20 1.59 3.05
CA GLN A 48 2.61 0.25 2.59
C GLN A 48 3.17 -0.64 3.71
N VAL A 49 3.80 -0.09 4.75
CA VAL A 49 4.39 -0.90 5.83
C VAL A 49 3.39 -1.26 6.93
N LEU A 50 2.42 -0.38 7.22
CA LEU A 50 1.48 -0.62 8.32
C LEU A 50 0.63 -1.88 8.17
N PRO A 51 0.17 -2.31 6.98
CA PRO A 51 -0.44 -3.63 6.84
C PRO A 51 0.41 -4.76 7.40
N PHE A 52 1.71 -4.77 7.12
CA PHE A 52 2.63 -5.78 7.67
C PHE A 52 2.73 -5.68 9.19
N VAL A 53 2.75 -4.47 9.76
CA VAL A 53 2.74 -4.29 11.22
C VAL A 53 1.46 -4.88 11.83
N TRP A 54 0.29 -4.53 11.32
CA TRP A 54 -1.00 -5.05 11.83
C TRP A 54 -1.16 -6.55 11.63
N GLN A 55 -0.64 -7.10 10.53
CA GLN A 55 -0.69 -8.55 10.24
C GLN A 55 0.09 -9.37 11.25
N THR A 56 1.10 -8.83 11.93
CA THR A 56 1.78 -9.49 13.06
C THR A 56 0.87 -9.70 14.28
N GLY A 57 -0.32 -9.11 14.30
CA GLY A 57 -1.22 -9.05 15.46
C GLY A 57 -0.97 -7.84 16.36
N GLY A 58 0.07 -7.04 16.09
CA GLY A 58 0.42 -5.83 16.81
C GLY A 58 -0.12 -4.54 16.20
N ASP A 59 0.34 -3.40 16.73
CA ASP A 59 0.01 -2.06 16.26
C ASP A 59 1.13 -1.09 16.69
N LEU A 60 0.91 0.22 16.58
CA LEU A 60 1.89 1.26 16.91
C LEU A 60 2.26 1.31 18.40
N ASN A 61 1.38 0.86 19.29
CA ASN A 61 1.67 0.79 20.74
C ASN A 61 2.75 -0.24 21.09
N ASP A 62 3.00 -1.22 20.21
CA ASP A 62 4.07 -2.21 20.36
C ASP A 62 5.03 -2.21 19.16
N TYR A 63 5.17 -1.06 18.48
CA TYR A 63 5.94 -0.92 17.24
C TYR A 63 7.38 -1.42 17.35
N ALA A 64 8.00 -1.35 18.53
CA ALA A 64 9.32 -1.91 18.76
C ALA A 64 9.40 -3.43 18.42
N THR A 65 8.29 -4.17 18.57
CA THR A 65 8.19 -5.60 18.27
C THR A 65 7.50 -5.86 16.94
N SER A 66 6.28 -5.31 16.76
CA SER A 66 5.49 -5.51 15.54
C SER A 66 6.13 -4.86 14.32
N GLY A 67 6.65 -3.64 14.48
CA GLY A 67 7.40 -2.94 13.46
C GLY A 67 8.71 -3.65 13.11
N ALA A 68 9.46 -4.13 14.12
CA ALA A 68 10.68 -4.90 13.89
C ALA A 68 10.40 -6.17 13.06
N THR A 69 9.33 -6.89 13.39
CA THR A 69 8.92 -8.10 12.64
C THR A 69 8.57 -7.77 11.20
N ALA A 70 7.78 -6.71 10.96
CA ALA A 70 7.41 -6.28 9.62
C ALA A 70 8.62 -5.83 8.80
N LEU A 71 9.50 -5.00 9.39
CA LEU A 71 10.72 -4.51 8.74
C LEU A 71 11.71 -5.64 8.46
N ALA A 72 11.86 -6.61 9.38
CA ALA A 72 12.71 -7.78 9.17
C ALA A 72 12.21 -8.66 8.02
N TYR A 73 10.89 -8.83 7.89
CA TYR A 73 10.30 -9.54 6.77
C TYR A 73 10.61 -8.84 5.43
N LEU A 74 10.36 -7.54 5.33
CA LEU A 74 10.61 -6.77 4.11
C LEU A 74 12.11 -6.69 3.78
N ARG A 75 12.96 -6.49 4.77
CA ARG A 75 14.42 -6.53 4.59
C ARG A 75 14.88 -7.90 4.11
N GLY A 76 14.32 -8.97 4.64
CA GLY A 76 14.63 -10.34 4.22
C GLY A 76 14.31 -10.65 2.75
N LEU A 77 13.37 -9.93 2.12
CA LEU A 77 13.11 -10.00 0.68
C LEU A 77 14.20 -9.28 -0.15
N ILE A 78 14.82 -8.25 0.43
CA ILE A 78 15.98 -7.57 -0.19
C ILE A 78 17.22 -8.46 -0.05
N ASP A 79 17.48 -8.99 1.13
CA ASP A 79 18.66 -9.78 1.43
C ASP A 79 18.72 -11.08 0.60
N ASP A 80 17.58 -11.69 0.29
CA ASP A 80 17.53 -12.85 -0.60
C ASP A 80 17.43 -12.50 -2.09
N GLY A 81 17.45 -11.21 -2.42
CA GLY A 81 17.47 -10.69 -3.79
C GLY A 81 16.12 -10.65 -4.49
N SER A 82 15.02 -11.08 -3.85
CA SER A 82 13.69 -11.13 -4.45
C SER A 82 12.98 -9.77 -4.53
N MET A 83 13.46 -8.79 -3.79
CA MET A 83 13.06 -7.38 -3.88
C MET A 83 14.32 -6.50 -4.04
N SER A 84 14.22 -5.43 -4.83
CA SER A 84 15.34 -4.50 -5.02
C SER A 84 15.48 -3.55 -3.83
N GLU A 85 16.70 -3.25 -3.39
CA GLU A 85 16.95 -2.18 -2.41
C GLU A 85 16.47 -0.80 -2.93
N ALA A 86 16.41 -0.63 -4.25
CA ALA A 86 15.92 0.59 -4.90
C ALA A 86 14.44 0.92 -4.55
N VAL A 87 13.67 -0.03 -3.98
CA VAL A 87 12.32 0.24 -3.47
C VAL A 87 12.30 1.35 -2.42
N SER A 88 13.41 1.58 -1.72
CA SER A 88 13.59 2.71 -0.79
C SER A 88 13.43 4.09 -1.46
N ASN A 89 13.51 4.15 -2.79
CA ASN A 89 13.29 5.37 -3.58
C ASN A 89 12.05 5.28 -4.49
N TYR A 90 11.34 4.15 -4.51
CA TYR A 90 10.17 4.00 -5.38
C TYR A 90 8.96 4.68 -4.78
N THR A 91 8.29 5.50 -5.60
CA THR A 91 6.89 5.89 -5.42
C THR A 91 5.96 4.72 -5.79
N GLN A 92 4.65 4.91 -5.63
CA GLN A 92 3.68 3.90 -6.10
C GLN A 92 3.71 3.77 -7.63
N GLU A 93 3.94 4.88 -8.33
CA GLU A 93 4.10 4.93 -9.79
C GLU A 93 5.37 4.21 -10.25
N ASP A 94 6.47 4.30 -9.49
CA ASP A 94 7.69 3.57 -9.79
C ASP A 94 7.49 2.07 -9.61
N ALA A 95 6.84 1.63 -8.54
CA ALA A 95 6.49 0.23 -8.32
C ALA A 95 5.60 -0.30 -9.46
N ARG A 96 4.58 0.47 -9.89
CA ARG A 96 3.78 0.17 -11.08
C ARG A 96 4.65 0.06 -12.33
N THR A 97 5.58 0.98 -12.53
CA THR A 97 6.46 0.97 -13.71
C THR A 97 7.33 -0.28 -13.74
N GLN A 98 7.87 -0.72 -12.60
CA GLN A 98 8.60 -2.00 -12.53
C GLN A 98 7.71 -3.17 -12.94
N PHE A 99 6.45 -3.19 -12.51
CA PHE A 99 5.50 -4.23 -12.85
C PHE A 99 5.11 -4.20 -14.34
N ILE A 100 4.67 -3.06 -14.88
CA ILE A 100 4.22 -2.91 -16.28
C ILE A 100 5.34 -3.26 -17.26
N THR A 101 6.58 -2.91 -16.94
CA THR A 101 7.74 -3.21 -17.79
C THR A 101 8.27 -4.63 -17.64
N GLY A 102 7.61 -5.47 -16.83
CA GLY A 102 8.02 -6.85 -16.60
C GLY A 102 9.29 -7.00 -15.77
N LYS A 103 9.71 -5.96 -15.08
CA LYS A 103 10.87 -5.98 -14.16
C LYS A 103 10.51 -6.45 -12.76
N SER A 104 9.23 -6.61 -12.47
CA SER A 104 8.72 -7.24 -11.24
C SER A 104 7.57 -8.18 -11.54
N ALA A 105 7.59 -9.37 -10.93
CA ALA A 105 6.52 -10.37 -11.09
C ALA A 105 5.25 -9.99 -10.30
N MET A 106 5.42 -9.30 -9.19
CA MET A 106 4.34 -8.84 -8.31
C MET A 106 4.61 -7.41 -7.87
N MET A 107 3.55 -6.69 -7.55
CA MET A 107 3.63 -5.40 -6.85
C MET A 107 2.54 -5.28 -5.79
N ILE A 108 2.81 -4.53 -4.73
CA ILE A 108 1.79 -4.07 -3.79
C ILE A 108 1.41 -2.64 -4.19
N ASN A 109 0.13 -2.45 -4.51
CA ASN A 109 -0.41 -1.14 -4.90
C ASN A 109 -1.93 -1.10 -4.62
N GLY A 110 -2.64 -0.13 -5.14
CA GLY A 110 -4.06 0.07 -4.87
C GLY A 110 -4.94 0.13 -6.12
N PRO A 111 -6.27 0.25 -5.93
CA PRO A 111 -7.25 0.23 -7.01
C PRO A 111 -7.07 1.39 -8.02
N TRP A 112 -6.44 2.50 -7.60
CA TRP A 112 -6.11 3.64 -8.47
C TRP A 112 -5.20 3.27 -9.64
N GLU A 113 -4.56 2.11 -9.62
CA GLU A 113 -3.70 1.62 -10.70
C GLU A 113 -4.47 0.80 -11.76
N LEU A 114 -5.69 0.35 -11.48
CA LEU A 114 -6.43 -0.56 -12.36
C LEU A 114 -6.62 0.00 -13.77
N ALA A 115 -6.94 1.30 -13.88
CA ALA A 115 -7.13 1.93 -15.18
C ALA A 115 -5.82 1.97 -15.99
N THR A 116 -4.71 2.34 -15.35
CA THR A 116 -3.38 2.40 -15.97
C THR A 116 -2.90 1.00 -16.35
N LEU A 117 -3.03 0.02 -15.46
CA LEU A 117 -2.66 -1.37 -15.74
C LEU A 117 -3.48 -1.97 -16.89
N THR A 118 -4.78 -1.71 -16.94
CA THR A 118 -5.65 -2.17 -18.03
C THR A 118 -5.22 -1.61 -19.38
N LYS A 119 -4.74 -0.35 -19.40
CA LYS A 119 -4.30 0.33 -20.62
C LYS A 119 -2.90 -0.09 -21.05
N ASP A 120 -1.96 -0.18 -20.11
CA ASP A 120 -0.52 -0.15 -20.41
C ASP A 120 0.16 -1.53 -20.23
N ALA A 121 -0.40 -2.44 -19.40
CA ALA A 121 0.18 -3.78 -19.25
C ALA A 121 -0.08 -4.64 -20.50
N GLN A 122 1.00 -5.13 -21.12
CA GLN A 122 0.96 -5.95 -22.34
C GLN A 122 1.01 -7.46 -22.04
N PHE A 123 0.62 -7.86 -20.83
CA PHE A 123 0.60 -9.25 -20.38
C PHE A 123 -0.66 -9.52 -19.54
N ASP A 124 -0.98 -10.78 -19.33
CA ASP A 124 -2.10 -11.18 -18.49
C ASP A 124 -1.73 -11.02 -17.00
N TRP A 125 -2.53 -10.26 -16.27
CA TRP A 125 -2.34 -9.93 -14.87
C TRP A 125 -3.65 -10.02 -14.09
N ASP A 126 -3.52 -10.18 -12.79
CA ASP A 126 -4.69 -10.20 -11.92
C ASP A 126 -4.37 -9.59 -10.55
N VAL A 127 -5.37 -9.48 -9.70
CA VAL A 127 -5.31 -8.95 -8.34
C VAL A 127 -5.61 -10.06 -7.34
N ALA A 128 -4.88 -10.07 -6.25
CA ALA A 128 -5.10 -10.98 -5.12
C ALA A 128 -5.19 -10.18 -3.82
N PRO A 129 -5.84 -10.71 -2.78
CA PRO A 129 -5.73 -10.15 -1.43
C PRO A 129 -4.28 -10.02 -0.99
N LEU A 130 -3.99 -9.04 -0.13
CA LEU A 130 -2.66 -8.90 0.44
C LEU A 130 -2.36 -10.15 1.30
N PRO A 131 -1.24 -10.86 1.04
CA PRO A 131 -0.86 -12.03 1.83
C PRO A 131 -0.72 -11.69 3.31
N GLN A 132 -1.25 -12.54 4.17
CA GLN A 132 -1.33 -12.29 5.61
C GLN A 132 -0.25 -13.04 6.42
N ASP A 133 -0.01 -12.61 7.66
CA ASP A 133 0.71 -13.37 8.69
C ASP A 133 -0.33 -13.94 9.68
N LYS A 134 -0.37 -13.46 10.90
CA LYS A 134 -1.31 -13.96 11.94
C LYS A 134 -2.75 -13.55 11.69
N ARG A 135 -2.97 -12.45 10.97
CA ARG A 135 -4.31 -11.96 10.60
C ARG A 135 -4.26 -11.20 9.27
N ALA A 136 -5.41 -11.10 8.61
CA ALA A 136 -5.57 -10.21 7.48
C ALA A 136 -5.58 -8.76 7.98
N ALA A 137 -4.86 -7.88 7.28
CA ALA A 137 -4.93 -6.45 7.48
C ALA A 137 -4.46 -5.72 6.23
N THR A 138 -5.07 -4.57 5.93
CA THR A 138 -4.66 -3.66 4.86
C THR A 138 -4.84 -2.21 5.31
N SER A 139 -4.23 -1.27 4.61
CA SER A 139 -4.41 0.15 4.87
C SER A 139 -5.66 0.67 4.18
N MET A 140 -6.40 1.52 4.89
CA MET A 140 -7.42 2.39 4.32
C MET A 140 -6.91 3.83 4.34
N GLY A 141 -7.12 4.53 3.25
CA GLY A 141 -6.84 5.95 3.10
C GLY A 141 -7.92 6.61 2.27
N GLY A 142 -7.65 7.84 1.88
CA GLY A 142 -8.53 8.64 1.06
C GLY A 142 -8.14 10.11 1.14
N GLU A 143 -8.67 10.88 0.21
CA GLU A 143 -8.44 12.31 0.10
C GLU A 143 -9.59 13.07 0.77
N ASN A 144 -9.24 14.16 1.45
CA ASN A 144 -10.21 15.08 2.03
C ASN A 144 -10.29 16.35 1.18
N VAL A 145 -11.50 16.76 0.85
CA VAL A 145 -11.73 18.08 0.25
C VAL A 145 -11.86 19.09 1.37
N VAL A 146 -10.97 20.10 1.38
CA VAL A 146 -10.95 21.16 2.41
C VAL A 146 -11.02 22.53 1.77
N VAL A 147 -11.62 23.49 2.48
CA VAL A 147 -11.58 24.90 2.12
C VAL A 147 -10.53 25.57 3.00
N MET A 148 -9.51 26.13 2.35
CA MET A 148 -8.41 26.79 3.06
C MET A 148 -8.88 28.06 3.79
N ASN A 149 -8.37 28.27 4.99
CA ASN A 149 -8.59 29.53 5.71
C ASN A 149 -8.02 30.70 4.89
N GLY A 150 -8.81 31.76 4.73
CA GLY A 150 -8.45 32.92 3.91
C GLY A 150 -8.74 32.76 2.42
N ALA A 151 -9.45 31.72 1.99
CA ALA A 151 -9.91 31.58 0.61
C ALA A 151 -10.77 32.80 0.21
N LYS A 152 -10.37 33.51 -0.86
CA LYS A 152 -11.07 34.74 -1.33
C LYS A 152 -12.49 34.47 -1.85
N GLN A 153 -12.76 33.25 -2.30
CA GLN A 153 -14.02 32.77 -2.85
C GLN A 153 -14.57 31.62 -1.98
N SER A 154 -14.66 31.83 -0.65
CA SER A 154 -15.02 30.77 0.30
C SER A 154 -16.36 30.11 -0.01
N ASP A 155 -17.39 30.88 -0.38
CA ASP A 155 -18.72 30.33 -0.70
C ASP A 155 -18.70 29.46 -1.96
N ALA A 156 -17.95 29.87 -2.98
CA ALA A 156 -17.77 29.08 -4.20
C ALA A 156 -16.96 27.80 -3.89
N ALA A 157 -15.92 27.89 -3.04
CA ALA A 157 -15.13 26.74 -2.63
C ALA A 157 -15.96 25.72 -1.82
N VAL A 158 -16.79 26.19 -0.89
CA VAL A 158 -17.74 25.35 -0.15
C VAL A 158 -18.75 24.68 -1.09
N LYS A 159 -19.28 25.42 -2.08
CA LYS A 159 -20.19 24.86 -3.08
C LYS A 159 -19.53 23.78 -3.92
N LEU A 160 -18.27 23.99 -4.34
CA LEU A 160 -17.47 22.99 -5.05
C LEU A 160 -17.20 21.76 -4.18
N ALA A 161 -16.78 21.94 -2.93
CA ALA A 161 -16.54 20.83 -1.99
C ALA A 161 -17.81 19.97 -1.79
N LYS A 162 -18.97 20.62 -1.62
CA LYS A 162 -20.26 19.93 -1.53
C LYS A 162 -20.62 19.16 -2.80
N TYR A 163 -20.31 19.71 -3.97
CA TYR A 163 -20.53 19.02 -5.24
C TYR A 163 -19.62 17.80 -5.37
N LEU A 164 -18.32 17.95 -5.14
CA LEU A 164 -17.34 16.86 -5.24
C LEU A 164 -17.67 15.69 -4.30
N THR A 165 -18.24 15.98 -3.13
CA THR A 165 -18.66 14.96 -2.15
C THR A 165 -20.12 14.51 -2.31
N SER A 166 -20.88 15.07 -3.28
CA SER A 166 -22.23 14.60 -3.63
C SER A 166 -22.17 13.22 -4.29
N ALA A 167 -23.32 12.55 -4.43
CA ALA A 167 -23.39 11.27 -5.13
C ALA A 167 -22.92 11.36 -6.59
N GLU A 168 -23.28 12.46 -7.27
CA GLU A 168 -22.89 12.71 -8.66
C GLU A 168 -21.38 12.98 -8.77
N GLY A 169 -20.85 13.95 -8.02
CA GLY A 169 -19.44 14.32 -8.06
C GLY A 169 -18.52 13.17 -7.61
N ALA A 170 -18.88 12.49 -6.53
CA ALA A 170 -18.13 11.32 -6.05
C ALA A 170 -18.13 10.18 -7.08
N LYS A 171 -19.27 9.94 -7.77
CA LYS A 171 -19.34 8.94 -8.84
C LYS A 171 -18.40 9.30 -10.00
N ILE A 172 -18.42 10.54 -10.46
CA ILE A 172 -17.53 11.01 -11.54
C ILE A 172 -16.07 10.82 -11.15
N TYR A 173 -15.71 11.22 -9.91
CA TYR A 173 -14.35 11.07 -9.40
C TYR A 173 -13.91 9.59 -9.33
N CYS A 174 -14.70 8.73 -8.70
CA CYS A 174 -14.38 7.32 -8.56
C CYS A 174 -14.32 6.59 -9.91
N ASP A 175 -15.27 6.87 -10.81
CA ASP A 175 -15.28 6.29 -12.16
C ASP A 175 -14.07 6.72 -13.01
N GLY A 176 -13.53 7.91 -12.75
CA GLY A 176 -12.35 8.43 -13.46
C GLY A 176 -11.03 7.98 -12.87
N SER A 177 -10.97 7.83 -11.53
CA SER A 177 -9.74 7.50 -10.81
C SER A 177 -9.57 6.01 -10.50
N GLY A 178 -10.62 5.18 -10.66
CA GLY A 178 -10.61 3.78 -10.23
C GLY A 178 -10.70 3.58 -8.72
N GLN A 179 -10.97 4.65 -7.96
CA GLN A 179 -11.06 4.62 -6.50
C GLN A 179 -12.38 3.98 -6.03
N LEU A 180 -12.33 3.37 -4.85
CA LEU A 180 -13.55 3.00 -4.12
C LEU A 180 -14.24 4.26 -3.59
N SER A 181 -15.57 4.23 -3.50
CA SER A 181 -16.31 5.37 -2.95
C SER A 181 -16.38 5.30 -1.43
N SER A 182 -16.15 6.44 -0.76
CA SER A 182 -16.46 6.62 0.66
C SER A 182 -17.97 6.71 0.94
N ARG A 183 -18.80 6.77 -0.11
CA ARG A 183 -20.26 6.87 -0.01
C ARG A 183 -20.92 5.50 -0.13
N PRO A 184 -21.62 5.01 0.92
CA PRO A 184 -22.31 3.72 0.87
C PRO A 184 -23.38 3.62 -0.22
N ASP A 185 -24.03 4.75 -0.56
CA ASP A 185 -25.07 4.80 -1.59
C ASP A 185 -24.55 4.64 -3.03
N LEU A 186 -23.21 4.67 -3.23
CA LEU A 186 -22.56 4.37 -4.51
C LEU A 186 -21.99 2.96 -4.60
N GLN A 187 -22.07 2.17 -3.56
CA GLN A 187 -21.62 0.77 -3.59
C GLN A 187 -22.38 0.00 -4.68
N GLY A 188 -21.65 -0.70 -5.52
CA GLY A 188 -22.21 -1.43 -6.66
C GLY A 188 -22.70 -0.56 -7.85
N LYS A 189 -22.49 0.78 -7.81
CA LYS A 189 -22.96 1.70 -8.84
C LYS A 189 -21.84 2.42 -9.62
N LEU A 190 -20.60 2.12 -9.30
CA LEU A 190 -19.44 2.65 -10.04
C LEU A 190 -19.23 1.88 -11.35
N LYS A 191 -18.56 2.51 -12.32
CA LYS A 191 -18.23 1.90 -13.61
C LYS A 191 -17.50 0.56 -13.46
N LEU A 192 -16.61 0.45 -12.48
CA LEU A 192 -15.81 -0.74 -12.22
C LEU A 192 -16.44 -1.68 -11.17
N SER A 193 -17.65 -1.40 -10.65
CA SER A 193 -18.28 -2.23 -9.61
C SER A 193 -18.48 -3.70 -10.00
N ASN A 194 -18.54 -3.99 -11.30
CA ASN A 194 -18.62 -5.37 -11.82
C ASN A 194 -17.26 -5.93 -12.26
N ASP A 195 -16.17 -5.17 -12.10
CA ASP A 195 -14.83 -5.66 -12.39
C ASP A 195 -14.37 -6.59 -11.26
N PRO A 196 -14.07 -7.88 -11.53
CA PRO A 196 -13.62 -8.82 -10.51
C PRO A 196 -12.34 -8.36 -9.80
N LYS A 197 -11.50 -7.56 -10.46
CA LYS A 197 -10.28 -7.01 -9.86
C LYS A 197 -10.59 -5.94 -8.82
N LEU A 198 -11.56 -5.02 -9.09
CA LEU A 198 -12.00 -4.04 -8.09
C LEU A 198 -12.65 -4.73 -6.90
N LYS A 199 -13.40 -5.80 -7.15
CA LYS A 199 -14.05 -6.57 -6.09
C LYS A 199 -13.06 -7.12 -5.06
N VAL A 200 -11.85 -7.52 -5.45
CA VAL A 200 -10.82 -7.95 -4.51
C VAL A 200 -10.49 -6.86 -3.50
N PHE A 201 -10.39 -5.59 -3.93
CA PHE A 201 -10.17 -4.47 -3.02
C PHE A 201 -11.38 -4.19 -2.13
N GLU A 202 -12.61 -4.28 -2.66
CA GLU A 202 -13.83 -4.15 -1.85
C GLU A 202 -13.90 -5.24 -0.76
N ASP A 203 -13.57 -6.48 -1.10
CA ASP A 203 -13.57 -7.62 -0.18
C ASP A 203 -12.48 -7.50 0.91
N GLN A 204 -11.48 -6.61 0.74
CA GLN A 204 -10.48 -6.29 1.75
C GLN A 204 -10.93 -5.20 2.74
N LEU A 205 -12.00 -4.44 2.47
CA LEU A 205 -12.47 -3.36 3.34
C LEU A 205 -12.75 -3.79 4.79
N PRO A 206 -13.30 -5.00 5.08
CA PRO A 206 -13.48 -5.46 6.46
C PRO A 206 -12.18 -5.61 7.26
N TYR A 207 -11.04 -5.73 6.58
CA TYR A 207 -9.72 -5.88 7.18
C TYR A 207 -8.89 -4.59 7.10
N ALA A 208 -9.52 -3.49 6.63
CA ALA A 208 -8.83 -2.23 6.42
C ALA A 208 -8.74 -1.42 7.73
N HIS A 209 -7.55 -0.90 8.00
CA HIS A 209 -7.27 -0.04 9.15
C HIS A 209 -7.04 1.40 8.70
N ALA A 210 -7.76 2.33 9.34
CA ALA A 210 -7.50 3.75 9.19
C ALA A 210 -6.25 4.15 10.01
N ARG A 211 -5.51 5.14 9.50
CA ARG A 211 -4.32 5.67 10.20
C ARG A 211 -4.67 6.85 11.12
N ALA A 212 -5.78 6.72 11.87
CA ALA A 212 -6.32 7.80 12.71
C ALA A 212 -5.67 7.83 14.11
N TYR A 213 -4.34 8.00 14.16
CA TYR A 213 -3.56 8.03 15.42
C TYR A 213 -3.45 9.44 16.05
N GLY A 214 -4.45 10.29 15.82
CA GLY A 214 -4.55 11.59 16.49
C GLY A 214 -3.81 12.73 15.78
N LYS A 215 -3.73 13.90 16.49
CA LYS A 215 -3.21 15.15 15.93
C LYS A 215 -1.71 15.13 15.61
N ASP A 216 -0.96 14.28 16.28
CA ASP A 216 0.49 14.14 16.10
C ASP A 216 0.85 13.07 15.03
N TYR A 217 -0.14 12.55 14.30
CA TYR A 217 0.06 11.56 13.24
C TYR A 217 1.17 11.92 12.24
N PRO A 218 1.35 13.17 11.77
CA PRO A 218 2.46 13.49 10.87
C PRO A 218 3.85 13.13 11.43
N LYS A 219 4.08 13.32 12.74
CA LYS A 219 5.34 12.94 13.41
C LYS A 219 5.46 11.43 13.56
N ILE A 220 4.35 10.76 13.87
CA ILE A 220 4.27 9.30 13.94
C ILE A 220 4.62 8.70 12.59
N SER A 221 3.97 9.19 11.51
CA SER A 221 4.24 8.73 10.15
C SER A 221 5.70 8.98 9.74
N GLU A 222 6.28 10.13 10.07
CA GLU A 222 7.69 10.39 9.77
C GLU A 222 8.63 9.40 10.48
N ALA A 223 8.37 9.06 11.74
CA ALA A 223 9.16 8.06 12.48
C ALA A 223 9.07 6.67 11.82
N ILE A 224 7.87 6.27 11.36
CA ILE A 224 7.67 5.02 10.60
C ILE A 224 8.45 5.05 9.29
N GLN A 225 8.36 6.14 8.52
CA GLN A 225 9.08 6.31 7.26
C GLN A 225 10.59 6.19 7.44
N LEU A 226 11.15 6.85 8.46
CA LEU A 226 12.57 6.76 8.78
C LEU A 226 12.98 5.34 9.15
N SER A 227 12.20 4.65 9.99
CA SER A 227 12.49 3.27 10.36
C SER A 227 12.49 2.33 9.16
N MET A 228 11.56 2.53 8.23
CA MET A 228 11.51 1.77 6.98
C MET A 228 12.75 2.05 6.11
N GLN A 229 13.13 3.32 5.94
CA GLN A 229 14.35 3.68 5.21
C GLN A 229 15.60 3.06 5.84
N GLU A 230 15.80 3.24 7.16
CA GLU A 230 16.96 2.71 7.87
C GLU A 230 17.07 1.18 7.75
N ALA A 231 15.95 0.47 7.89
CA ALA A 231 15.93 -0.99 7.79
C ALA A 231 16.15 -1.47 6.35
N LEU A 232 15.44 -0.91 5.36
CA LEU A 232 15.51 -1.40 3.99
C LEU A 232 16.83 -1.09 3.29
N THR A 233 17.50 0.02 3.64
CA THR A 233 18.84 0.34 3.12
C THR A 233 19.97 -0.35 3.90
N GLY A 234 19.67 -1.03 5.01
CA GLY A 234 20.70 -1.64 5.87
C GLY A 234 21.48 -0.64 6.71
N ALA A 235 21.05 0.63 6.77
CA ALA A 235 21.66 1.64 7.64
C ALA A 235 21.48 1.31 9.12
N SER A 236 20.45 0.53 9.46
CA SER A 236 20.20 0.01 10.80
C SER A 236 19.58 -1.39 10.70
N THR A 237 19.69 -2.19 11.77
CA THR A 237 18.92 -3.43 11.81
C THR A 237 17.42 -3.12 11.96
N PRO A 238 16.51 -4.00 11.49
CA PRO A 238 15.07 -3.82 11.66
C PRO A 238 14.66 -3.58 13.11
N GLU A 239 15.28 -4.29 14.06
CA GLU A 239 15.01 -4.17 15.50
C GLU A 239 15.44 -2.79 16.03
N ALA A 240 16.63 -2.33 15.66
CA ALA A 240 17.14 -1.03 16.08
C ALA A 240 16.33 0.13 15.48
N ALA A 241 15.97 0.03 14.19
CA ALA A 241 15.13 1.01 13.49
C ALA A 241 13.73 1.09 14.10
N ALA A 242 13.09 -0.06 14.35
CA ALA A 242 11.76 -0.11 14.97
C ALA A 242 11.77 0.40 16.42
N LYS A 243 12.78 0.04 17.21
CA LYS A 243 12.94 0.52 18.59
C LYS A 243 13.08 2.05 18.62
N LYS A 244 13.95 2.63 17.81
CA LYS A 244 14.15 4.08 17.68
C LYS A 244 12.85 4.79 17.28
N ALA A 245 12.11 4.24 16.33
CA ALA A 245 10.82 4.79 15.92
C ALA A 245 9.79 4.71 17.07
N ALA A 246 9.73 3.59 17.80
CA ALA A 246 8.82 3.41 18.93
C ALA A 246 9.05 4.43 20.05
N GLU A 247 10.30 4.83 20.32
CA GLU A 247 10.64 5.89 21.27
C GLU A 247 10.01 7.25 20.90
N THR A 248 9.83 7.50 19.59
CA THR A 248 9.14 8.69 19.08
C THR A 248 7.63 8.49 19.03
N ILE A 249 7.16 7.33 18.61
CA ILE A 249 5.74 7.03 18.37
C ILE A 249 4.96 6.94 19.68
N THR A 250 5.46 6.15 20.65
CA THR A 250 4.72 5.80 21.87
C THR A 250 4.21 7.02 22.65
N PRO A 251 5.00 8.09 22.87
CA PRO A 251 4.52 9.28 23.58
C PRO A 251 3.49 10.12 22.81
N LEU A 252 3.34 9.89 21.51
CA LEU A 252 2.45 10.66 20.62
C LEU A 252 1.11 9.95 20.36
N LEU A 253 0.99 8.70 20.77
CA LEU A 253 -0.27 7.95 20.64
C LEU A 253 -1.33 8.53 21.60
N PRO A 254 -2.63 8.52 21.18
CA PRO A 254 -3.73 9.03 22.01
C PRO A 254 -3.99 8.20 23.27
#